data_ded252b3dd17e587acba5d3710870a80
#
_entry.id   ded252b3dd17e587acba5d3710870a80
#
_cell.length_a   1.000
_cell.length_b   1.000
_cell.length_c   1.000
_cell.angle_alpha   90.00
_cell.angle_beta   90.00
_cell.angle_gamma   90.00
#
_symmetry.space_group_name_H-M   'P 1'
#
loop_
_entity.id
_entity.type
_entity.pdbx_description
1 polymer ?
#
loop_
_entity_poly.entity_id
_entity_poly.type
_entity_poly.pdbx_seq_one_letter_code
_entity_poly.pdbx_strand_id
1 'polypeptide(L)'
;MTKLADHLTIGQVAERSGVPHTALRFYEDRGLISSERSSGNQRRYPRSVLRRIAFIRAAQRVGLSLEQIGEALSTLPADHAPTKADWARLSRTWRSELDARIDALQRLRDQLTGCVGCGCLSLRTCALHNPDDEIARFGPGAPRLKPTTEGGL
;
A
#
# COMPACT_ATOMS: atom_id res chain seq x y z
N MET A 1 -19.54 -8.05 -32.13
CA MET A 1 -18.57 -7.81 -31.04
C MET A 1 -18.41 -6.30 -30.89
N THR A 2 -18.93 -5.73 -29.81
CA THR A 2 -18.84 -4.28 -29.59
C THR A 2 -17.40 -3.95 -29.25
N LYS A 3 -16.73 -3.14 -30.11
CA LYS A 3 -15.38 -2.65 -29.87
C LYS A 3 -15.39 -1.89 -28.53
N LEU A 4 -14.68 -2.39 -27.57
CA LEU A 4 -14.58 -1.76 -26.24
C LEU A 4 -13.94 -0.39 -26.40
N ALA A 5 -14.59 0.67 -25.87
CA ALA A 5 -14.06 2.01 -25.94
C ALA A 5 -12.69 2.09 -25.23
N ASP A 6 -11.69 2.65 -25.93
CA ASP A 6 -10.34 2.80 -25.41
C ASP A 6 -10.25 3.86 -24.30
N HIS A 7 -11.17 4.81 -24.30
CA HIS A 7 -11.28 5.90 -23.32
C HIS A 7 -12.65 5.90 -22.64
N LEU A 8 -12.67 6.19 -21.36
CA LEU A 8 -13.83 6.20 -20.48
C LEU A 8 -14.09 7.61 -19.94
N THR A 9 -15.35 7.95 -19.73
CA THR A 9 -15.73 9.12 -18.92
C THR A 9 -15.50 8.83 -17.44
N ILE A 10 -15.44 9.88 -16.59
CA ILE A 10 -15.34 9.71 -15.14
C ILE A 10 -16.51 8.89 -14.57
N GLY A 11 -17.73 9.06 -15.12
CA GLY A 11 -18.91 8.27 -14.74
C GLY A 11 -18.72 6.78 -15.02
N GLN A 12 -18.23 6.44 -16.22
CA GLN A 12 -17.94 5.06 -16.59
C GLN A 12 -16.81 4.45 -15.77
N VAL A 13 -15.80 5.24 -15.40
CA VAL A 13 -14.75 4.80 -14.49
C VAL A 13 -15.30 4.53 -13.10
N ALA A 14 -16.13 5.45 -12.57
CA ALA A 14 -16.76 5.30 -11.26
C ALA A 14 -17.65 4.06 -11.20
N GLU A 15 -18.52 3.88 -12.18
CA GLU A 15 -19.41 2.72 -12.27
C GLU A 15 -18.64 1.38 -12.28
N ARG A 16 -17.58 1.29 -13.09
CA ARG A 16 -16.81 0.05 -13.26
C ARG A 16 -15.85 -0.24 -12.10
N SER A 17 -15.33 0.79 -11.46
CA SER A 17 -14.36 0.64 -10.36
C SER A 17 -15.02 0.61 -8.98
N GLY A 18 -16.28 1.05 -8.88
CA GLY A 18 -16.95 1.26 -7.60
C GLY A 18 -16.34 2.39 -6.76
N VAL A 19 -15.62 3.31 -7.40
CA VAL A 19 -14.96 4.44 -6.72
C VAL A 19 -15.71 5.73 -7.05
N PRO A 20 -16.13 6.53 -6.07
CA PRO A 20 -16.86 7.76 -6.31
C PRO A 20 -16.01 8.80 -7.06
N HIS A 21 -16.68 9.72 -7.79
CA HIS A 21 -16.01 10.75 -8.58
C HIS A 21 -15.04 11.60 -7.76
N THR A 22 -15.38 11.90 -6.53
CA THR A 22 -14.53 12.67 -5.59
C THR A 22 -13.19 11.98 -5.32
N ALA A 23 -13.23 10.67 -5.07
CA ALA A 23 -12.02 9.89 -4.86
C ALA A 23 -11.19 9.72 -6.15
N LEU A 24 -11.85 9.60 -7.31
CA LEU A 24 -11.15 9.56 -8.60
C LEU A 24 -10.41 10.87 -8.89
N ARG A 25 -11.04 12.02 -8.62
CA ARG A 25 -10.38 13.33 -8.72
C ARG A 25 -9.21 13.47 -7.77
N PHE A 26 -9.39 13.01 -6.52
CA PHE A 26 -8.33 13.00 -5.54
C PHE A 26 -7.14 12.12 -5.98
N TYR A 27 -7.38 10.96 -6.58
CA TYR A 27 -6.31 10.14 -7.14
C TYR A 27 -5.60 10.82 -8.31
N GLU A 28 -6.35 11.53 -9.15
CA GLU A 28 -5.80 12.32 -10.26
C GLU A 28 -4.93 13.47 -9.75
N ASP A 29 -5.41 14.23 -8.77
CA ASP A 29 -4.69 15.35 -8.14
C ASP A 29 -3.39 14.88 -7.44
N ARG A 30 -3.36 13.64 -6.98
CA ARG A 30 -2.17 12.99 -6.40
C ARG A 30 -1.29 12.30 -7.44
N GLY A 31 -1.61 12.38 -8.73
CA GLY A 31 -0.84 11.75 -9.80
C GLY A 31 -0.90 10.22 -9.84
N LEU A 32 -1.82 9.60 -9.08
CA LEU A 32 -1.99 8.15 -9.05
C LEU A 32 -2.64 7.62 -10.33
N ILE A 33 -3.52 8.42 -10.91
CA ILE A 33 -4.16 8.18 -12.21
C ILE A 33 -4.05 9.44 -13.07
N SER A 34 -4.20 9.30 -14.37
CA SER A 34 -4.19 10.42 -15.32
C SER A 34 -5.36 10.37 -16.25
N SER A 35 -5.79 11.55 -16.69
CA SER A 35 -6.79 11.72 -17.75
C SER A 35 -6.23 12.58 -18.89
N GLU A 36 -6.80 12.43 -20.06
CA GLU A 36 -6.59 13.29 -21.22
C GLU A 36 -7.82 14.18 -21.40
N ARG A 37 -7.66 15.30 -22.09
CA ARG A 37 -8.78 16.15 -22.45
C ARG A 37 -9.18 15.85 -23.89
N SER A 38 -10.48 15.60 -24.09
CA SER A 38 -11.06 15.50 -25.45
C SER A 38 -11.11 16.87 -26.13
N SER A 39 -11.41 16.87 -27.41
CA SER A 39 -11.65 18.11 -28.20
C SER A 39 -12.74 19.00 -27.59
N GLY A 40 -13.69 18.44 -26.85
CA GLY A 40 -14.71 19.15 -26.06
C GLY A 40 -14.31 19.49 -24.64
N ASN A 41 -13.01 19.52 -24.32
CA ASN A 41 -12.46 19.81 -22.99
C ASN A 41 -12.95 18.91 -21.84
N GLN A 42 -13.49 17.73 -22.16
CA GLN A 42 -13.93 16.75 -21.16
C GLN A 42 -12.80 15.78 -20.81
N ARG A 43 -12.70 15.42 -19.52
CA ARG A 43 -11.75 14.41 -19.06
C ARG A 43 -12.08 13.03 -19.64
N ARG A 44 -11.08 12.40 -20.20
CA ARG A 44 -11.14 11.03 -20.73
C ARG A 44 -10.02 10.22 -20.12
N TYR A 45 -10.37 9.07 -19.58
CA TYR A 45 -9.45 8.16 -18.92
C TYR A 45 -9.15 6.98 -19.83
N PRO A 46 -7.88 6.63 -20.05
CA PRO A 46 -7.56 5.41 -20.79
C PRO A 46 -8.12 4.21 -20.03
N ARG A 47 -8.59 3.20 -20.73
CA ARG A 47 -9.20 2.01 -20.12
C ARG A 47 -8.28 1.32 -19.10
N SER A 48 -6.96 1.41 -19.29
CA SER A 48 -5.93 0.91 -18.38
C SER A 48 -6.01 1.51 -16.98
N VAL A 49 -6.66 2.68 -16.80
CA VAL A 49 -6.86 3.32 -15.49
C VAL A 49 -7.60 2.40 -14.52
N LEU A 50 -8.52 1.56 -15.01
CA LEU A 50 -9.27 0.63 -14.17
C LEU A 50 -8.34 -0.33 -13.41
N ARG A 51 -7.26 -0.76 -14.05
CA ARG A 51 -6.26 -1.64 -13.42
C ARG A 51 -5.45 -0.91 -12.36
N ARG A 52 -5.08 0.37 -12.60
CA ARG A 52 -4.43 1.21 -11.59
C ARG A 52 -5.33 1.43 -10.38
N ILE A 53 -6.62 1.72 -10.59
CA ILE A 53 -7.59 1.90 -9.51
C ILE A 53 -7.77 0.61 -8.71
N ALA A 54 -7.89 -0.55 -9.38
CA ALA A 54 -7.98 -1.84 -8.70
C ALA A 54 -6.76 -2.10 -7.81
N PHE A 55 -5.56 -1.77 -8.31
CA PHE A 55 -4.32 -1.87 -7.55
C PHE A 55 -4.31 -0.93 -6.33
N ILE A 56 -4.66 0.35 -6.50
CA ILE A 56 -4.75 1.33 -5.41
C ILE A 56 -5.69 0.81 -4.32
N ARG A 57 -6.88 0.33 -4.71
CA ARG A 57 -7.88 -0.19 -3.76
C ARG A 57 -7.39 -1.43 -3.01
N ALA A 58 -6.73 -2.35 -3.70
CA ALA A 58 -6.16 -3.55 -3.07
C ALA A 58 -5.08 -3.17 -2.05
N ALA A 59 -4.20 -2.26 -2.42
CA ALA A 59 -3.12 -1.77 -1.58
C ALA A 59 -3.62 -1.04 -0.32
N GLN A 60 -4.63 -0.17 -0.48
CA GLN A 60 -5.26 0.51 0.65
C GLN A 60 -5.93 -0.47 1.64
N ARG A 61 -6.55 -1.55 1.15
CA ARG A 61 -7.16 -2.57 2.02
C ARG A 61 -6.16 -3.26 2.94
N VAL A 62 -4.93 -3.41 2.52
CA VAL A 62 -3.86 -3.96 3.35
C VAL A 62 -3.06 -2.90 4.10
N GLY A 63 -3.58 -1.66 4.12
CA GLY A 63 -3.09 -0.56 4.94
C GLY A 63 -1.83 0.13 4.40
N LEU A 64 -1.60 0.09 3.08
CA LEU A 64 -0.54 0.89 2.45
C LEU A 64 -0.99 2.34 2.29
N SER A 65 -0.07 3.27 2.52
CA SER A 65 -0.34 4.69 2.33
C SER A 65 -0.42 5.05 0.84
N LEU A 66 -1.11 6.15 0.53
CA LEU A 66 -1.18 6.63 -0.85
C LEU A 66 0.20 7.04 -1.40
N GLU A 67 1.11 7.45 -0.54
CA GLU A 67 2.48 7.78 -0.89
C GLU A 67 3.23 6.53 -1.36
N GLN A 68 3.23 5.46 -0.56
CA GLN A 68 3.80 4.16 -0.93
C GLN A 68 3.19 3.59 -2.23
N ILE A 69 1.88 3.75 -2.39
CA ILE A 69 1.17 3.35 -3.61
C ILE A 69 1.63 4.18 -4.80
N GLY A 70 1.80 5.49 -4.63
CA GLY A 70 2.28 6.41 -5.66
C GLY A 70 3.70 6.06 -6.10
N GLU A 71 4.61 5.83 -5.17
CA GLU A 71 5.98 5.39 -5.45
C GLU A 71 5.99 4.10 -6.27
N ALA A 72 5.21 3.12 -5.87
CA ALA A 72 5.09 1.87 -6.60
C ALA A 72 4.55 2.09 -8.03
N LEU A 73 3.47 2.86 -8.18
CA LEU A 73 2.87 3.15 -9.49
C LEU A 73 3.78 4.00 -10.39
N SER A 74 4.70 4.79 -9.83
CA SER A 74 5.66 5.59 -10.60
C SER A 74 6.66 4.72 -11.38
N THR A 75 6.84 3.46 -10.99
CA THR A 75 7.67 2.50 -11.72
C THR A 75 7.03 1.98 -13.02
N LEU A 76 5.73 2.24 -13.20
CA LEU A 76 5.02 1.90 -14.43
C LEU A 76 5.23 2.97 -15.49
N PRO A 77 5.24 2.60 -16.79
CA PRO A 77 5.40 3.56 -17.86
C PRO A 77 4.28 4.62 -17.84
N ALA A 78 4.65 5.88 -18.14
CA ALA A 78 3.72 7.00 -18.22
C ALA A 78 3.24 7.27 -19.66
N ASP A 79 4.04 6.88 -20.63
CA ASP A 79 3.86 7.16 -22.07
C ASP A 79 2.98 6.16 -22.81
N HIS A 80 2.75 4.99 -22.22
CA HIS A 80 1.88 3.96 -22.80
C HIS A 80 1.17 3.14 -21.71
N ALA A 81 0.19 2.35 -22.11
CA ALA A 81 -0.52 1.45 -21.20
C ALA A 81 0.44 0.37 -20.65
N PRO A 82 0.54 0.20 -19.32
CA PRO A 82 1.43 -0.78 -18.73
C PRO A 82 1.16 -2.20 -19.23
N THR A 83 2.20 -2.89 -19.63
CA THR A 83 2.17 -4.27 -20.11
C THR A 83 2.03 -5.28 -18.97
N LYS A 84 1.80 -6.54 -19.31
CA LYS A 84 1.81 -7.64 -18.32
C LYS A 84 3.17 -7.73 -17.61
N ALA A 85 4.27 -7.47 -18.33
CA ALA A 85 5.63 -7.52 -17.77
C ALA A 85 5.86 -6.39 -16.77
N ASP A 86 5.33 -5.19 -17.02
CA ASP A 86 5.43 -4.05 -16.11
C ASP A 86 4.70 -4.34 -14.80
N TRP A 87 3.48 -4.87 -14.89
CA TRP A 87 2.73 -5.30 -13.72
C TRP A 87 3.40 -6.45 -12.95
N ALA A 88 4.04 -7.38 -13.65
CA ALA A 88 4.77 -8.46 -13.01
C ALA A 88 6.01 -7.95 -12.27
N ARG A 89 6.71 -6.95 -12.82
CA ARG A 89 7.85 -6.30 -12.17
C ARG A 89 7.41 -5.59 -10.89
N LEU A 90 6.37 -4.77 -10.96
CA LEU A 90 5.77 -4.11 -9.81
C LEU A 90 5.37 -5.12 -8.71
N SER A 91 4.71 -6.22 -9.10
CA SER A 91 4.26 -7.24 -8.16
C SER A 91 5.42 -7.94 -7.44
N ARG A 92 6.57 -8.10 -8.09
CA ARG A 92 7.76 -8.71 -7.44
C ARG A 92 8.35 -7.79 -6.37
N THR A 93 8.48 -6.51 -6.66
CA THR A 93 8.96 -5.51 -5.68
C THR A 93 8.04 -5.47 -4.46
N TRP A 94 6.73 -5.45 -4.71
CA TRP A 94 5.75 -5.41 -3.64
C TRP A 94 5.67 -6.68 -2.80
N ARG A 95 5.97 -7.82 -3.38
CA ARG A 95 5.96 -9.09 -2.64
C ARG A 95 6.91 -9.03 -1.46
N SER A 96 8.14 -8.56 -1.65
CA SER A 96 9.14 -8.48 -0.58
C SER A 96 8.70 -7.53 0.56
N GLU A 97 8.08 -6.40 0.22
CA GLU A 97 7.55 -5.46 1.22
C GLU A 97 6.37 -6.06 2.00
N LEU A 98 5.48 -6.76 1.31
CA LEU A 98 4.35 -7.43 1.94
C LEU A 98 4.80 -8.60 2.82
N ASP A 99 5.79 -9.38 2.39
CA ASP A 99 6.36 -10.47 3.17
C ASP A 99 7.00 -9.92 4.45
N ALA A 100 7.80 -8.84 4.37
CA ALA A 100 8.37 -8.18 5.54
C ALA A 100 7.29 -7.66 6.52
N ARG A 101 6.18 -7.16 6.00
CA ARG A 101 5.06 -6.69 6.82
C ARG A 101 4.30 -7.86 7.47
N ILE A 102 4.11 -8.96 6.75
CA ILE A 102 3.53 -10.19 7.29
C ILE A 102 4.38 -10.70 8.46
N ASP A 103 5.70 -10.78 8.29
CA ASP A 103 6.63 -11.19 9.33
C ASP A 103 6.57 -10.27 10.55
N ALA A 104 6.49 -8.95 10.34
CA ALA A 104 6.37 -8.00 11.44
C ALA A 104 5.06 -8.16 12.21
N LEU A 105 3.94 -8.38 11.51
CA LEU A 105 2.63 -8.63 12.13
C LEU A 105 2.59 -9.95 12.88
N GLN A 106 3.23 -11.00 12.34
CA GLN A 106 3.34 -12.30 13.02
C GLN A 106 4.13 -12.17 14.31
N ARG A 107 5.29 -11.51 14.29
CA ARG A 107 6.08 -11.24 15.51
C ARG A 107 5.28 -10.47 16.54
N LEU A 108 4.55 -9.41 16.13
CA LEU A 108 3.71 -8.65 17.05
C LEU A 108 2.61 -9.52 17.67
N ARG A 109 1.91 -10.30 16.84
CA ARG A 109 0.88 -11.24 17.31
C ARG A 109 1.45 -12.22 18.36
N ASP A 110 2.60 -12.82 18.08
CA ASP A 110 3.20 -13.83 18.95
C ASP A 110 3.69 -13.22 20.28
N GLN A 111 4.20 -11.98 20.23
CA GLN A 111 4.56 -11.21 21.42
C GLN A 111 3.32 -10.85 22.26
N LEU A 112 2.23 -10.41 21.62
CA LEU A 112 0.97 -10.13 22.30
C LEU A 112 0.35 -11.40 22.91
N THR A 113 0.42 -12.53 22.21
CA THR A 113 -0.07 -13.81 22.73
C THR A 113 0.74 -14.23 23.94
N GLY A 114 2.06 -14.02 23.94
CA GLY A 114 2.91 -14.24 25.12
C GLY A 114 2.54 -13.34 26.31
N CYS A 115 2.20 -12.08 26.06
CA CYS A 115 1.75 -11.15 27.11
C CYS A 115 0.38 -11.50 27.66
N VAL A 116 -0.59 -11.82 26.78
CA VAL A 116 -1.99 -12.08 27.17
C VAL A 116 -2.15 -13.51 27.73
N GLY A 117 -1.43 -14.47 27.15
CA GLY A 117 -1.54 -15.89 27.51
C GLY A 117 -0.90 -16.24 28.83
N CYS A 118 0.10 -15.48 29.32
CA CYS A 118 0.72 -15.76 30.61
C CYS A 118 -0.11 -15.26 31.80
N GLY A 119 -1.15 -14.43 31.58
CA GLY A 119 -1.98 -13.86 32.65
C GLY A 119 -1.18 -13.04 33.68
N CYS A 120 0.10 -12.80 33.42
CA CYS A 120 0.94 -12.08 34.33
C CYS A 120 0.72 -10.59 34.14
N LEU A 121 0.06 -9.97 35.09
CA LEU A 121 0.07 -8.52 35.29
C LEU A 121 1.44 -8.05 35.82
N SER A 122 2.43 -8.95 35.85
CA SER A 122 3.79 -8.63 36.30
C SER A 122 4.52 -7.88 35.21
N LEU A 123 4.68 -6.60 35.40
CA LEU A 123 5.47 -5.71 34.57
C LEU A 123 6.96 -6.12 34.46
N ARG A 124 7.42 -7.04 35.31
CA ARG A 124 8.82 -7.51 35.37
C ARG A 124 9.23 -8.42 34.21
N THR A 125 8.30 -9.19 33.64
CA THR A 125 8.60 -10.19 32.61
C THR A 125 7.99 -9.85 31.24
N CYS A 126 7.26 -8.76 31.15
CA CYS A 126 6.62 -8.34 29.91
C CYS A 126 7.67 -7.86 28.90
N ALA A 127 7.69 -8.46 27.69
CA ALA A 127 8.58 -8.04 26.61
C ALA A 127 8.32 -6.61 26.11
N LEU A 128 7.14 -6.05 26.40
CA LEU A 128 6.77 -4.68 26.07
C LEU A 128 7.10 -3.69 27.21
N HIS A 129 7.39 -4.21 28.40
CA HIS A 129 7.72 -3.41 29.56
C HIS A 129 9.21 -3.12 29.63
N ASN A 130 9.55 -1.95 30.16
CA ASN A 130 10.91 -1.47 30.36
C ASN A 130 11.23 -1.37 31.87
N PRO A 131 11.49 -2.48 32.58
CA PRO A 131 11.83 -2.43 33.98
C PRO A 131 13.15 -1.68 34.15
N ASP A 132 13.19 -0.80 35.15
CA ASP A 132 14.36 -0.01 35.52
C ASP A 132 14.91 0.88 34.38
N ASP A 133 14.06 1.17 33.39
CA ASP A 133 14.40 1.98 32.21
C ASP A 133 15.62 1.48 31.41
N GLU A 134 15.90 0.17 31.46
CA GLU A 134 17.03 -0.43 30.77
C GLU A 134 17.01 -0.22 29.24
N ILE A 135 15.82 -0.05 28.67
CA ILE A 135 15.65 0.09 27.22
C ILE A 135 15.91 1.53 26.75
N ALA A 136 15.92 2.52 27.64
CA ALA A 136 16.20 3.93 27.31
C ALA A 136 17.54 4.10 26.57
N ARG A 137 18.54 3.29 26.92
CA ARG A 137 19.86 3.26 26.25
C ARG A 137 19.81 2.91 24.75
N PHE A 138 18.71 2.30 24.28
CA PHE A 138 18.53 1.94 22.87
C PHE A 138 17.75 2.98 22.06
N GLY A 139 17.42 4.13 22.67
CA GLY A 139 16.70 5.22 22.05
C GLY A 139 15.18 5.11 22.16
N PRO A 140 14.44 6.11 21.65
CA PRO A 140 12.99 6.19 21.78
C PRO A 140 12.25 5.09 21.02
N GLY A 141 11.08 4.72 21.50
CA GLY A 141 10.17 3.76 20.90
C GLY A 141 10.19 2.40 21.60
N ALA A 142 9.73 1.36 20.91
CA ALA A 142 9.69 -0.01 21.40
C ALA A 142 10.77 -0.86 20.71
N PRO A 143 12.05 -0.79 21.10
CA PRO A 143 13.14 -1.40 20.37
C PRO A 143 13.03 -2.92 20.26
N ARG A 144 12.35 -3.59 21.21
CA ARG A 144 12.09 -5.04 21.16
C ARG A 144 11.03 -5.44 20.11
N LEU A 145 10.24 -4.49 19.62
CA LEU A 145 9.27 -4.69 18.55
C LEU A 145 9.82 -4.34 17.16
N LYS A 146 11.00 -3.71 17.11
CA LYS A 146 11.64 -3.40 15.83
C LYS A 146 12.20 -4.70 15.22
N PRO A 147 12.11 -4.85 13.88
CA PRO A 147 12.82 -5.94 13.22
C PRO A 147 14.32 -5.81 13.52
N THR A 148 14.97 -6.90 13.87
CA THR A 148 16.42 -6.98 13.90
C THR A 148 16.90 -6.77 12.47
N THR A 149 17.39 -5.58 12.15
CA THR A 149 18.27 -5.39 11.01
C THR A 149 19.55 -6.13 11.39
N GLU A 150 19.72 -7.35 10.89
CA GLU A 150 21.01 -8.02 10.96
C GLU A 150 22.01 -7.11 10.28
N GLY A 151 23.01 -6.71 11.08
CA GLY A 151 24.04 -5.81 10.69
C GLY A 151 24.85 -6.40 9.54
N GLY A 152 25.01 -5.59 8.50
CA GLY A 152 26.09 -5.82 7.56
C GLY A 152 27.43 -5.76 8.27
N LEU A 153 28.24 -6.76 8.04
CA LEU A 153 29.68 -6.69 8.03
C LEU A 153 30.12 -6.41 6.59
#